data_7672e333031c607025be59c85e7d75d3
#
_entry.id   7672e333031c607025be59c85e7d75d3
#
_cell.length_a   1.000
_cell.length_b   1.000
_cell.length_c   1.000
_cell.angle_alpha   90.00
_cell.angle_beta   90.00
_cell.angle_gamma   90.00
#
_symmetry.space_group_name_H-M   'P 1'
#
loop_
_entity.id
_entity.type
_entity.pdbx_description
1 polymer ?
#
loop_
_entity_poly.entity_id
_entity_poly.type
_entity_poly.pdbx_seq_one_letter_code
_entity_poly.pdbx_strand_id
1 'polypeptide(L)'
;MIDRRHILFAGTCALLGLAPDRVYATAMSRITAYAFTFKGLDGGPILLSSYAGHPLLVVNTASLCGYTPQYAGLQELWSRYHDKGLVVLGVPSNDFGGQEPGGVSDIHATAQGQYHVTFPITEKVAVKGKDAHPFYKWAALERPLDAPRWNFHKYLIGRDGYLKAGFTSAVEPTDPRIIAAIEKELAAE
;
A
#
# COMPACT_ATOMS: atom_id res chain seq x y z
N MET A 1 -38.30 -43.18 72.98
CA MET A 1 -38.91 -41.99 72.31
C MET A 1 -37.77 -41.08 71.94
N ILE A 2 -37.28 -41.21 70.75
CA ILE A 2 -36.20 -40.35 70.22
C ILE A 2 -36.61 -39.92 68.82
N ASP A 3 -36.82 -38.63 68.68
CA ASP A 3 -37.27 -37.99 67.51
C ASP A 3 -36.06 -37.71 66.59
N ARG A 4 -36.11 -38.17 65.30
CA ARG A 4 -35.06 -37.99 64.33
C ARG A 4 -35.52 -36.91 63.35
N ARG A 5 -35.01 -35.70 63.55
CA ARG A 5 -35.19 -34.62 62.57
C ARG A 5 -34.15 -34.79 61.46
N HIS A 6 -34.65 -35.03 60.24
CA HIS A 6 -33.87 -35.02 59.00
C HIS A 6 -33.50 -33.58 58.60
N ILE A 7 -32.20 -33.28 58.58
CA ILE A 7 -31.68 -32.06 58.04
C ILE A 7 -31.38 -32.29 56.53
N LEU A 8 -32.17 -31.66 55.68
CA LEU A 8 -31.92 -31.59 54.21
C LEU A 8 -30.88 -30.51 53.94
N PHE A 9 -29.69 -30.93 53.51
CA PHE A 9 -28.71 -30.01 52.89
C PHE A 9 -29.08 -29.76 51.45
N ALA A 10 -29.55 -28.54 51.14
CA ALA A 10 -29.71 -28.06 49.77
C ALA A 10 -28.34 -27.58 49.28
N GLY A 11 -27.71 -28.38 48.42
CA GLY A 11 -26.48 -28.01 47.72
C GLY A 11 -26.80 -27.02 46.60
N THR A 12 -26.38 -25.77 46.78
CA THR A 12 -26.46 -24.75 45.72
C THR A 12 -25.29 -24.96 44.76
N CYS A 13 -25.58 -25.53 43.59
CA CYS A 13 -24.63 -25.59 42.47
C CYS A 13 -24.50 -24.21 41.85
N ALA A 14 -23.40 -23.51 42.16
CA ALA A 14 -23.03 -22.27 41.45
C ALA A 14 -22.54 -22.64 40.06
N LEU A 15 -23.38 -22.40 39.04
CA LEU A 15 -22.97 -22.41 37.66
C LEU A 15 -22.09 -21.17 37.40
N LEU A 16 -20.75 -21.39 37.41
CA LEU A 16 -19.80 -20.43 36.84
C LEU A 16 -20.05 -20.33 35.33
N GLY A 17 -20.78 -19.29 34.93
CA GLY A 17 -20.94 -18.94 33.55
C GLY A 17 -19.60 -18.52 32.97
N LEU A 18 -18.98 -19.38 32.18
CA LEU A 18 -17.89 -19.02 31.29
C LEU A 18 -18.47 -18.04 30.26
N ALA A 19 -18.13 -16.75 30.42
CA ALA A 19 -18.39 -15.77 29.37
C ALA A 19 -17.64 -16.23 28.11
N PRO A 20 -18.29 -16.28 26.94
CA PRO A 20 -17.57 -16.57 25.73
C PRO A 20 -16.56 -15.43 25.49
N ASP A 21 -15.28 -15.78 25.47
CA ASP A 21 -14.24 -14.89 24.99
C ASP A 21 -14.68 -14.36 23.61
N ARG A 22 -15.05 -13.08 23.57
CA ARG A 22 -15.25 -12.38 22.31
C ARG A 22 -13.88 -12.28 21.65
N VAL A 23 -13.59 -13.26 20.79
CA VAL A 23 -12.53 -13.14 19.80
C VAL A 23 -12.96 -11.96 18.93
N TYR A 24 -12.40 -10.79 19.21
CA TYR A 24 -12.44 -9.67 18.27
C TYR A 24 -11.59 -10.09 17.07
N ALA A 25 -12.20 -10.82 16.15
CA ALA A 25 -11.68 -10.95 14.82
C ALA A 25 -11.56 -9.51 14.31
N THR A 26 -10.34 -9.00 14.24
CA THR A 26 -10.03 -7.75 13.57
C THR A 26 -10.61 -7.91 12.17
N ALA A 27 -11.70 -7.21 11.88
CA ALA A 27 -12.28 -7.23 10.55
C ALA A 27 -11.22 -6.65 9.64
N MET A 28 -10.47 -7.51 8.96
CA MET A 28 -9.56 -7.08 7.90
C MET A 28 -10.39 -6.24 6.94
N SER A 29 -9.91 -5.04 6.64
CA SER A 29 -10.57 -4.16 5.69
C SER A 29 -10.90 -4.95 4.43
N ARG A 30 -12.18 -4.95 4.04
CA ARG A 30 -12.61 -5.56 2.78
C ARG A 30 -12.20 -4.71 1.57
N ILE A 31 -11.66 -3.51 1.80
CA ILE A 31 -11.21 -2.59 0.77
C ILE A 31 -9.79 -2.98 0.38
N THR A 32 -9.59 -3.23 -0.90
CA THR A 32 -8.28 -3.46 -1.51
C THR A 32 -7.86 -2.26 -2.34
N ALA A 33 -6.62 -2.22 -2.80
CA ALA A 33 -6.11 -1.20 -3.71
C ALA A 33 -6.95 -1.07 -4.98
N TYR A 34 -7.63 -2.13 -5.39
CA TYR A 34 -8.49 -2.15 -6.58
C TYR A 34 -9.72 -1.24 -6.52
N ALA A 35 -10.07 -0.74 -5.32
CA ALA A 35 -11.14 0.25 -5.15
C ALA A 35 -10.74 1.67 -5.62
N PHE A 36 -9.47 1.91 -5.92
CA PHE A 36 -8.97 3.25 -6.21
C PHE A 36 -8.66 3.46 -7.68
N THR A 37 -8.80 4.72 -8.11
CA THR A 37 -8.55 5.18 -9.47
C THR A 37 -7.71 6.44 -9.39
N PHE A 38 -6.68 6.53 -10.21
CA PHE A 38 -5.93 7.76 -10.42
C PHE A 38 -6.28 8.35 -11.80
N LYS A 39 -5.95 9.61 -12.01
CA LYS A 39 -5.93 10.20 -13.34
C LYS A 39 -4.51 10.08 -13.87
N GLY A 40 -4.36 9.52 -15.06
CA GLY A 40 -3.07 9.39 -15.74
C GLY A 40 -2.52 10.74 -16.19
N LEU A 41 -1.22 10.81 -16.38
CA LEU A 41 -0.54 12.01 -16.83
C LEU A 41 -1.02 12.45 -18.24
N ASP A 42 -1.50 11.51 -19.04
CA ASP A 42 -2.15 11.71 -20.35
C ASP A 42 -3.64 12.10 -20.25
N GLY A 43 -4.19 12.22 -19.04
CA GLY A 43 -5.58 12.60 -18.75
C GLY A 43 -6.56 11.43 -18.66
N GLY A 44 -6.17 10.21 -19.06
CA GLY A 44 -7.02 9.01 -18.95
C GLY A 44 -7.13 8.47 -17.52
N PRO A 45 -8.16 7.68 -17.18
CA PRO A 45 -8.26 7.03 -15.88
C PRO A 45 -7.30 5.84 -15.77
N ILE A 46 -6.58 5.72 -14.64
CA ILE A 46 -5.81 4.56 -14.25
C ILE A 46 -6.59 3.85 -13.14
N LEU A 47 -7.41 2.87 -13.52
CA LEU A 47 -8.15 2.04 -12.57
C LEU A 47 -7.21 0.97 -12.01
N LEU A 48 -6.98 0.95 -10.69
CA LEU A 48 -6.14 -0.10 -10.11
C LEU A 48 -6.77 -1.48 -10.21
N SER A 49 -8.10 -1.58 -10.37
CA SER A 49 -8.80 -2.83 -10.68
C SER A 49 -8.41 -3.46 -12.02
N SER A 50 -7.93 -2.67 -12.98
CA SER A 50 -7.42 -3.20 -14.26
C SER A 50 -6.14 -4.02 -14.11
N TYR A 51 -5.48 -3.91 -12.97
CA TYR A 51 -4.27 -4.66 -12.62
C TYR A 51 -4.55 -5.81 -11.65
N ALA A 52 -5.83 -6.22 -11.49
CA ALA A 52 -6.18 -7.34 -10.62
C ALA A 52 -5.42 -8.61 -11.04
N GLY A 53 -4.85 -9.32 -10.06
CA GLY A 53 -3.99 -10.47 -10.31
C GLY A 53 -2.52 -10.13 -10.61
N HIS A 54 -2.15 -8.85 -10.60
CA HIS A 54 -0.79 -8.36 -10.82
C HIS A 54 -0.27 -7.63 -9.58
N PRO A 55 0.97 -7.87 -9.12
CA PRO A 55 1.56 -7.04 -8.08
C PRO A 55 1.83 -5.62 -8.60
N LEU A 56 1.56 -4.60 -7.75
CA LEU A 56 1.80 -3.20 -8.07
C LEU A 56 2.83 -2.59 -7.12
N LEU A 57 3.83 -1.92 -7.68
CA LEU A 57 4.74 -1.06 -6.94
C LEU A 57 4.32 0.41 -7.16
N VAL A 58 3.65 1.00 -6.17
CA VAL A 58 3.17 2.39 -6.22
C VAL A 58 4.19 3.28 -5.53
N VAL A 59 4.69 4.30 -6.23
CA VAL A 59 5.80 5.14 -5.77
C VAL A 59 5.41 6.62 -5.87
N ASN A 60 5.45 7.36 -4.76
CA ASN A 60 5.29 8.82 -4.85
C ASN A 60 6.59 9.48 -5.29
N THR A 61 6.52 10.23 -6.38
CA THR A 61 7.69 10.78 -7.08
C THR A 61 7.75 12.30 -7.02
N ALA A 62 8.92 12.87 -7.34
CA ALA A 62 9.11 14.31 -7.52
C ALA A 62 10.30 14.58 -8.44
N SER A 63 10.21 15.65 -9.26
CA SER A 63 11.20 15.98 -10.29
C SER A 63 12.45 16.69 -9.75
N LEU A 64 12.34 17.38 -8.60
CA LEU A 64 13.43 18.20 -8.02
C LEU A 64 13.95 17.63 -6.69
N CYS A 65 13.92 16.33 -6.53
CA CYS A 65 14.31 15.61 -5.30
C CYS A 65 15.71 14.99 -5.46
N GLY A 66 16.48 14.94 -4.37
CA GLY A 66 17.73 14.19 -4.36
C GLY A 66 17.58 12.69 -4.68
N TYR A 67 16.38 12.15 -4.52
CA TYR A 67 16.04 10.76 -4.90
C TYR A 67 15.48 10.62 -6.32
N THR A 68 15.37 11.70 -7.12
CA THR A 68 14.89 11.64 -8.51
C THR A 68 15.65 10.63 -9.39
N PRO A 69 16.99 10.41 -9.18
CA PRO A 69 17.70 9.35 -9.90
C PRO A 69 17.14 7.93 -9.73
N GLN A 70 16.33 7.68 -8.70
CA GLN A 70 15.65 6.39 -8.52
C GLN A 70 14.64 6.06 -9.64
N TYR A 71 14.25 7.02 -10.49
CA TYR A 71 13.51 6.72 -11.71
C TYR A 71 14.21 5.68 -12.58
N ALA A 72 15.54 5.74 -12.68
CA ALA A 72 16.31 4.76 -13.43
C ALA A 72 16.16 3.33 -12.87
N GLY A 73 16.24 3.17 -11.56
CA GLY A 73 16.04 1.88 -10.90
C GLY A 73 14.58 1.37 -11.00
N LEU A 74 13.59 2.28 -10.96
CA LEU A 74 12.19 1.93 -11.19
C LEU A 74 11.96 1.46 -12.63
N GLN A 75 12.59 2.13 -13.61
CA GLN A 75 12.54 1.72 -15.01
C GLN A 75 13.23 0.37 -15.22
N GLU A 76 14.35 0.10 -14.52
CA GLU A 76 15.00 -1.21 -14.55
C GLU A 76 14.08 -2.31 -14.02
N LEU A 77 13.42 -2.11 -12.87
CA LEU A 77 12.43 -3.06 -12.36
C LEU A 77 11.28 -3.28 -13.34
N TRP A 78 10.73 -2.20 -13.91
CA TRP A 78 9.70 -2.28 -14.93
C TRP A 78 10.16 -3.11 -16.12
N SER A 79 11.32 -2.80 -16.71
CA SER A 79 11.86 -3.52 -17.86
C SER A 79 12.11 -5.00 -17.58
N ARG A 80 12.49 -5.34 -16.35
CA ARG A 80 12.81 -6.73 -15.94
C ARG A 80 11.58 -7.58 -15.63
N TYR A 81 10.50 -6.97 -15.13
CA TYR A 81 9.41 -7.72 -14.53
C TYR A 81 8.02 -7.43 -15.12
N HIS A 82 7.84 -6.42 -16.00
CA HIS A 82 6.49 -6.11 -16.52
C HIS A 82 5.91 -7.27 -17.35
N ASP A 83 6.72 -7.94 -18.17
CA ASP A 83 6.30 -9.13 -18.94
C ASP A 83 5.97 -10.33 -18.03
N LYS A 84 6.43 -10.29 -16.76
CA LYS A 84 6.09 -11.28 -15.73
C LYS A 84 4.87 -10.86 -14.90
N GLY A 85 4.33 -9.67 -15.16
CA GLY A 85 3.12 -9.17 -14.55
C GLY A 85 3.31 -8.07 -13.50
N LEU A 86 4.54 -7.60 -13.18
CA LEU A 86 4.71 -6.45 -12.30
C LEU A 86 4.17 -5.18 -12.95
N VAL A 87 3.43 -4.41 -12.19
CA VAL A 87 3.08 -3.03 -12.55
C VAL A 87 3.85 -2.06 -11.65
N VAL A 88 4.52 -1.07 -12.24
CA VAL A 88 5.09 0.09 -11.53
C VAL A 88 4.20 1.29 -11.83
N LEU A 89 3.81 2.04 -10.79
CA LEU A 89 2.98 3.25 -10.93
C LEU A 89 3.68 4.43 -10.25
N GLY A 90 4.09 5.43 -11.04
CA GLY A 90 4.62 6.70 -10.54
C GLY A 90 3.48 7.65 -10.16
N VAL A 91 3.56 8.25 -8.98
CA VAL A 91 2.55 9.18 -8.45
C VAL A 91 3.23 10.49 -8.06
N PRO A 92 3.33 11.46 -8.96
CA PRO A 92 3.94 12.75 -8.66
C PRO A 92 3.24 13.48 -7.51
N SER A 93 4.01 14.04 -6.58
CA SER A 93 3.48 14.78 -5.44
C SER A 93 4.37 15.94 -5.03
N ASN A 94 3.74 17.07 -4.71
CA ASN A 94 4.43 18.27 -4.22
C ASN A 94 4.47 18.36 -2.68
N ASP A 95 4.05 17.33 -1.96
CA ASP A 95 3.84 17.38 -0.51
C ASP A 95 5.14 17.40 0.31
N PHE A 96 6.26 17.01 -0.28
CA PHE A 96 7.54 16.94 0.40
C PHE A 96 8.52 17.97 -0.17
N GLY A 97 8.69 19.06 0.57
CA GLY A 97 9.62 20.12 0.22
C GLY A 97 9.28 20.93 -1.02
N GLY A 98 8.06 20.81 -1.57
CA GLY A 98 7.68 21.53 -2.77
C GLY A 98 8.47 21.08 -4.02
N GLN A 99 8.92 19.82 -4.07
CA GLN A 99 9.87 19.33 -5.07
C GLN A 99 9.19 18.81 -6.37
N GLU A 100 7.88 18.99 -6.51
CA GLU A 100 7.13 18.79 -7.76
C GLU A 100 6.28 20.04 -8.05
N PRO A 101 6.92 21.23 -8.24
CA PRO A 101 6.16 22.47 -8.44
C PRO A 101 5.48 22.53 -9.80
N GLY A 102 6.07 21.88 -10.81
CA GLY A 102 5.65 21.92 -12.20
C GLY A 102 4.33 21.20 -12.47
N GLY A 103 3.88 21.30 -13.72
CA GLY A 103 2.70 20.62 -14.24
C GLY A 103 3.04 19.36 -15.02
N VAL A 104 2.06 18.89 -15.81
CA VAL A 104 2.17 17.67 -16.63
C VAL A 104 3.42 17.71 -17.53
N SER A 105 3.70 18.85 -18.19
CA SER A 105 4.85 19.01 -19.08
C SER A 105 6.19 18.81 -18.37
N ASP A 106 6.33 19.34 -17.13
CA ASP A 106 7.58 19.25 -16.38
C ASP A 106 7.81 17.82 -15.87
N ILE A 107 6.73 17.14 -15.45
CA ILE A 107 6.78 15.73 -15.06
C ILE A 107 7.20 14.87 -16.25
N HIS A 108 6.62 15.11 -17.45
CA HIS A 108 7.02 14.43 -18.67
C HIS A 108 8.50 14.68 -19.01
N ALA A 109 8.94 15.93 -18.94
CA ALA A 109 10.33 16.28 -19.27
C ALA A 109 11.31 15.56 -18.35
N THR A 110 10.98 15.42 -17.05
CA THR A 110 11.82 14.69 -16.09
C THR A 110 11.69 13.19 -16.30
N ALA A 111 10.51 12.61 -16.10
CA ALA A 111 10.36 11.17 -16.05
C ALA A 111 10.64 10.50 -17.41
N GLN A 112 10.02 10.99 -18.47
CA GLN A 112 10.15 10.40 -19.81
C GLN A 112 11.34 10.98 -20.58
N GLY A 113 11.54 12.31 -20.53
CA GLY A 113 12.62 12.97 -21.26
C GLY A 113 14.01 12.65 -20.70
N GLN A 114 14.19 12.74 -19.38
CA GLN A 114 15.49 12.55 -18.74
C GLN A 114 15.77 11.10 -18.33
N TYR A 115 14.76 10.38 -17.78
CA TYR A 115 14.92 9.03 -17.25
C TYR A 115 14.33 7.92 -18.13
N HIS A 116 13.73 8.29 -19.29
CA HIS A 116 13.15 7.36 -20.26
C HIS A 116 12.12 6.40 -19.64
N VAL A 117 11.36 6.88 -18.67
CA VAL A 117 10.32 6.11 -17.99
C VAL A 117 9.23 5.71 -18.97
N THR A 118 8.88 4.41 -18.99
CA THR A 118 7.81 3.85 -19.82
C THR A 118 6.67 3.22 -19.00
N PHE A 119 6.81 3.14 -17.69
CA PHE A 119 5.72 2.71 -16.81
C PHE A 119 4.68 3.84 -16.63
N PRO A 120 3.44 3.50 -16.24
CA PRO A 120 2.36 4.46 -15.99
C PRO A 120 2.72 5.52 -14.94
N ILE A 121 2.36 6.78 -15.22
CA ILE A 121 2.49 7.91 -14.28
C ILE A 121 1.13 8.60 -14.16
N THR A 122 0.76 8.98 -12.94
CA THR A 122 -0.47 9.73 -12.67
C THR A 122 -0.27 11.22 -12.82
N GLU A 123 -1.37 11.99 -12.93
CA GLU A 123 -1.32 13.41 -12.59
C GLU A 123 -0.83 13.59 -11.15
N LYS A 124 -0.35 14.79 -10.85
CA LYS A 124 0.10 15.17 -9.51
C LYS A 124 -1.04 15.14 -8.49
N VAL A 125 -0.84 14.45 -7.36
CA VAL A 125 -1.81 14.38 -6.27
C VAL A 125 -1.16 14.64 -4.92
N ALA A 126 -1.97 14.97 -3.92
CA ALA A 126 -1.52 14.94 -2.53
C ALA A 126 -1.42 13.49 -2.03
N VAL A 127 -0.36 13.17 -1.28
CA VAL A 127 -0.10 11.83 -0.74
C VAL A 127 -0.12 11.80 0.80
N LYS A 128 -0.24 12.98 1.44
CA LYS A 128 -0.37 13.10 2.90
C LYS A 128 -1.41 14.16 3.30
N GLY A 129 -1.83 14.11 4.57
CA GLY A 129 -2.75 15.08 5.16
C GLY A 129 -4.21 14.87 4.73
N LYS A 130 -5.03 15.89 5.02
CA LYS A 130 -6.49 15.82 4.79
C LYS A 130 -6.88 15.69 3.32
N ASP A 131 -6.07 16.24 2.43
CA ASP A 131 -6.32 16.27 0.98
C ASP A 131 -5.64 15.11 0.24
N ALA A 132 -5.00 14.17 0.96
CA ALA A 132 -4.38 13.01 0.36
C ALA A 132 -5.36 12.21 -0.49
N HIS A 133 -4.89 11.71 -1.63
CA HIS A 133 -5.64 10.82 -2.50
C HIS A 133 -6.18 9.60 -1.71
N PRO A 134 -7.41 9.12 -1.98
CA PRO A 134 -8.03 8.02 -1.23
C PRO A 134 -7.15 6.77 -1.06
N PHE A 135 -6.37 6.40 -2.08
CA PHE A 135 -5.38 5.32 -2.00
C PHE A 135 -4.38 5.54 -0.85
N TYR A 136 -3.80 6.73 -0.72
CA TYR A 136 -2.81 7.02 0.32
C TYR A 136 -3.42 7.10 1.71
N LYS A 137 -4.68 7.55 1.82
CA LYS A 137 -5.44 7.49 3.09
C LYS A 137 -5.65 6.05 3.52
N TRP A 138 -6.09 5.20 2.59
CA TRP A 138 -6.26 3.77 2.83
C TRP A 138 -4.93 3.11 3.21
N ALA A 139 -3.87 3.33 2.45
CA ALA A 139 -2.56 2.73 2.72
C ALA A 139 -2.00 3.13 4.09
N ALA A 140 -2.21 4.38 4.51
CA ALA A 140 -1.82 4.85 5.84
C ALA A 140 -2.64 4.23 6.97
N LEU A 141 -3.90 3.83 6.73
CA LEU A 141 -4.71 3.08 7.70
C LEU A 141 -4.28 1.61 7.78
N GLU A 142 -3.98 0.98 6.65
CA GLU A 142 -3.53 -0.41 6.61
C GLU A 142 -2.13 -0.58 7.24
N ARG A 143 -1.23 0.38 7.03
CA ARG A 143 0.15 0.36 7.52
C ARG A 143 0.59 1.73 8.06
N PRO A 144 0.15 2.13 9.26
CA PRO A 144 0.42 3.47 9.80
C PRO A 144 1.90 3.79 9.98
N LEU A 145 2.73 2.77 10.26
CA LEU A 145 4.17 2.93 10.45
C LEU A 145 4.93 3.09 9.13
N ASP A 146 4.33 2.67 8.01
CA ASP A 146 4.91 2.73 6.68
C ASP A 146 4.36 3.91 5.84
N ALA A 147 3.68 4.89 6.46
CA ALA A 147 3.20 6.06 5.74
C ALA A 147 4.38 6.84 5.10
N PRO A 148 4.21 7.42 3.89
CA PRO A 148 5.25 8.17 3.22
C PRO A 148 5.75 9.34 4.08
N ARG A 149 7.07 9.42 4.29
CA ARG A 149 7.73 10.51 5.03
C ARG A 149 8.54 11.42 4.10
N TRP A 150 8.76 10.97 2.87
CA TRP A 150 9.46 11.72 1.83
C TRP A 150 9.10 11.22 0.44
N ASN A 151 9.61 11.89 -0.62
CA ASN A 151 9.47 11.44 -2.00
C ASN A 151 10.15 10.08 -2.21
N PHE A 152 9.73 9.33 -3.21
CA PHE A 152 10.21 7.99 -3.54
C PHE A 152 10.00 6.94 -2.43
N HIS A 153 8.97 7.11 -1.62
CA HIS A 153 8.43 6.01 -0.81
C HIS A 153 7.69 5.02 -1.74
N LYS A 154 7.83 3.73 -1.46
CA LYS A 154 7.25 2.67 -2.29
C LYS A 154 6.28 1.84 -1.46
N TYR A 155 5.09 1.58 -2.02
CA TYR A 155 4.15 0.61 -1.53
C TYR A 155 4.08 -0.58 -2.48
N LEU A 156 4.25 -1.79 -1.99
CA LEU A 156 4.01 -3.02 -2.74
C LEU A 156 2.62 -3.55 -2.42
N ILE A 157 1.78 -3.63 -3.43
CA ILE A 157 0.46 -4.26 -3.41
C ILE A 157 0.60 -5.65 -4.01
N GLY A 158 0.05 -6.66 -3.36
CA GLY A 158 0.04 -8.03 -3.87
C GLY A 158 -1.01 -8.25 -4.96
N ARG A 159 -0.95 -9.42 -5.59
CA ARG A 159 -1.90 -9.86 -6.62
C ARG A 159 -3.35 -9.89 -6.13
N ASP A 160 -3.56 -10.01 -4.83
CA ASP A 160 -4.86 -9.98 -4.14
C ASP A 160 -5.35 -8.56 -3.82
N GLY A 161 -4.58 -7.52 -4.19
CA GLY A 161 -4.89 -6.12 -3.95
C GLY A 161 -4.60 -5.63 -2.54
N TYR A 162 -4.08 -6.46 -1.64
CA TYR A 162 -3.70 -6.04 -0.30
C TYR A 162 -2.30 -5.45 -0.24
N LEU A 163 -2.10 -4.51 0.68
CA LEU A 163 -0.80 -3.87 0.92
C LEU A 163 0.15 -4.84 1.63
N LYS A 164 1.22 -5.25 0.96
CA LYS A 164 2.19 -6.25 1.43
C LYS A 164 3.38 -5.62 2.16
N ALA A 165 3.92 -4.53 1.63
CA ALA A 165 5.10 -3.87 2.19
C ALA A 165 5.11 -2.37 1.89
N GLY A 166 5.82 -1.62 2.77
CA GLY A 166 6.22 -0.25 2.52
C GLY A 166 7.74 -0.15 2.60
N PHE A 167 8.34 0.62 1.68
CA PHE A 167 9.78 0.86 1.65
C PHE A 167 10.06 2.36 1.64
N THR A 168 10.92 2.80 2.55
CA THR A 168 11.28 4.22 2.65
C THR A 168 12.04 4.70 1.42
N SER A 169 12.15 6.03 1.27
CA SER A 169 12.89 6.69 0.18
C SER A 169 14.32 6.21 0.05
N ALA A 170 14.99 5.90 1.18
CA ALA A 170 16.38 5.46 1.20
C ALA A 170 16.61 4.04 0.65
N VAL A 171 15.53 3.25 0.49
CA VAL A 171 15.61 1.92 -0.12
C VAL A 171 15.56 2.08 -1.63
N GLU A 172 16.68 1.79 -2.31
CA GLU A 172 16.76 1.87 -3.76
C GLU A 172 15.79 0.87 -4.43
N PRO A 173 15.20 1.21 -5.58
CA PRO A 173 14.26 0.33 -6.26
C PRO A 173 14.81 -1.07 -6.54
N THR A 174 16.09 -1.18 -6.86
CA THR A 174 16.79 -2.44 -7.14
C THR A 174 17.37 -3.13 -5.89
N ASP A 175 17.04 -2.64 -4.70
CA ASP A 175 17.44 -3.28 -3.44
C ASP A 175 16.93 -4.73 -3.38
N PRO A 176 17.76 -5.71 -2.96
CA PRO A 176 17.36 -7.11 -2.87
C PRO A 176 16.08 -7.35 -2.07
N ARG A 177 15.75 -6.50 -1.10
CA ARG A 177 14.52 -6.60 -0.30
C ARG A 177 13.27 -6.32 -1.14
N ILE A 178 13.33 -5.32 -2.03
CA ILE A 178 12.24 -5.00 -2.96
C ILE A 178 12.12 -6.10 -4.00
N ILE A 179 13.25 -6.52 -4.59
CA ILE A 179 13.29 -7.59 -5.59
C ILE A 179 12.68 -8.88 -5.02
N ALA A 180 13.12 -9.32 -3.84
CA ALA A 180 12.59 -10.53 -3.21
C ALA A 180 11.09 -10.44 -2.90
N ALA A 181 10.61 -9.25 -2.46
CA ALA A 181 9.19 -9.03 -2.21
C ALA A 181 8.36 -9.08 -3.51
N ILE A 182 8.86 -8.49 -4.59
CA ILE A 182 8.22 -8.54 -5.92
C ILE A 182 8.18 -9.98 -6.44
N GLU A 183 9.30 -10.69 -6.40
CA GLU A 183 9.41 -12.07 -6.90
C GLU A 183 8.48 -13.02 -6.12
N LYS A 184 8.34 -12.80 -4.80
CA LYS A 184 7.38 -13.53 -3.97
C LYS A 184 5.94 -13.33 -4.44
N GLU A 185 5.54 -12.09 -4.73
CA GLU A 185 4.18 -11.79 -5.19
C GLU A 185 3.95 -12.25 -6.64
N LEU A 186 4.99 -12.25 -7.49
CA LEU A 186 4.91 -12.80 -8.85
C LEU A 186 4.74 -14.33 -8.85
N ALA A 187 5.31 -15.03 -7.86
CA ALA A 187 5.22 -16.47 -7.71
C ALA A 187 3.96 -16.94 -6.96
N ALA A 188 3.19 -16.03 -6.34
CA ALA A 188 1.96 -16.37 -5.64
C ALA A 188 0.87 -16.81 -6.64
N GLU A 189 0.16 -17.91 -6.31
CA GLU A 189 -0.98 -18.43 -7.09
C GLU A 189 -2.28 -17.67 -6.78
#